data_eb315e9492b9c64a5fcb2cd9d665e477
#
_entry.id   eb315e9492b9c64a5fcb2cd9d665e477
#
_cell.length_a   1.000
_cell.length_b   1.000
_cell.length_c   1.000
_cell.angle_alpha   90.00
_cell.angle_beta   90.00
_cell.angle_gamma   90.00
#
_symmetry.space_group_name_H-M   'P 1'
#
loop_
_entity.id
_entity.type
_entity.pdbx_description
1 polymer ?
#
loop_
_entity_poly.entity_id
_entity_poly.type
_entity_poly.pdbx_seq_one_letter_code
_entity_poly.pdbx_strand_id
1 'polypeptide(L)'
;MAKRDYYDVLGIHRNASDIEIKKAYRRLALKYHPDKNPDGDKRSEERFKEATEAYEILRDTEKRTNYDRFGHAGEKFEGFREAGFGFGTTGFGDVFEDIFSDFFGGTTSRQRTRPQRGADLRYNLEISFEEAATGVETKIRVPRMEKCASCHGSGAKNATAESSCPTCGGSGYVKFQQGFFNISKPCGHCKGEGRIIKDLCTACNGAGRIKKERTLTVKIPPGVENGTRLKLSSEGESGGRGGQPGDLFVIISVKEHSIFRREGNNVLCEIPISFTQAALGADIEVPTLTGKAKMKIHAGTQTNQIFRLKGKGMPDIHGFNIGDELVKIIVETPAKLNTRQRELLEEFARISGEDVNPMGKSFFEKAKNLFG
;
A
#
# COMPACT_ATOMS: atom_id res chain seq x y z
N MET A 1 -27.66 -15.46 -37.85
CA MET A 1 -28.95 -15.02 -37.27
C MET A 1 -29.03 -13.50 -37.40
N ALA A 2 -30.19 -12.92 -37.72
CA ALA A 2 -30.34 -11.47 -37.74
C ALA A 2 -30.20 -10.92 -36.29
N LYS A 3 -29.42 -9.84 -36.11
CA LYS A 3 -29.34 -9.16 -34.83
C LYS A 3 -30.70 -8.65 -34.38
N ARG A 4 -31.03 -8.77 -33.10
CA ARG A 4 -32.29 -8.27 -32.53
C ARG A 4 -32.23 -6.76 -32.41
N ASP A 5 -33.41 -6.11 -32.53
CA ASP A 5 -33.52 -4.66 -32.32
C ASP A 5 -33.07 -4.27 -30.92
N TYR A 6 -32.26 -3.22 -30.77
CA TYR A 6 -31.67 -2.80 -29.49
C TYR A 6 -32.74 -2.34 -28.49
N TYR A 7 -33.84 -1.78 -28.93
CA TYR A 7 -34.96 -1.46 -28.04
C TYR A 7 -35.63 -2.73 -27.50
N ASP A 8 -35.78 -3.76 -28.38
CA ASP A 8 -36.29 -5.07 -27.95
C ASP A 8 -35.34 -5.80 -27.00
N VAL A 9 -34.03 -5.68 -27.22
CA VAL A 9 -33.01 -6.25 -26.33
C VAL A 9 -33.13 -5.66 -24.94
N LEU A 10 -33.30 -4.33 -24.81
CA LEU A 10 -33.48 -3.68 -23.51
C LEU A 10 -34.90 -3.80 -22.93
N GLY A 11 -35.88 -4.20 -23.79
CA GLY A 11 -37.29 -4.30 -23.43
C GLY A 11 -37.96 -2.95 -23.15
N ILE A 12 -37.67 -1.97 -24.00
CA ILE A 12 -38.18 -0.58 -23.92
C ILE A 12 -38.77 -0.14 -25.28
N HIS A 13 -39.59 0.92 -25.27
CA HIS A 13 -40.11 1.51 -26.49
C HIS A 13 -39.08 2.40 -27.19
N ARG A 14 -39.23 2.60 -28.50
CA ARG A 14 -38.32 3.45 -29.31
C ARG A 14 -38.29 4.92 -28.89
N ASN A 15 -39.34 5.41 -28.22
CA ASN A 15 -39.43 6.76 -27.67
C ASN A 15 -39.00 6.85 -26.19
N ALA A 16 -38.33 5.82 -25.67
CA ALA A 16 -37.85 5.81 -24.31
C ALA A 16 -36.85 6.93 -24.04
N SER A 17 -36.95 7.54 -22.87
CA SER A 17 -36.02 8.53 -22.38
C SER A 17 -34.66 7.92 -21.96
N ASP A 18 -33.62 8.72 -21.89
CA ASP A 18 -32.29 8.28 -21.44
C ASP A 18 -32.31 7.66 -20.04
N ILE A 19 -33.21 8.14 -19.17
CA ILE A 19 -33.42 7.60 -17.84
C ILE A 19 -33.99 6.18 -17.93
N GLU A 20 -34.95 5.95 -18.81
CA GLU A 20 -35.56 4.63 -19.01
C GLU A 20 -34.57 3.64 -19.61
N ILE A 21 -33.79 4.06 -20.58
CA ILE A 21 -32.71 3.28 -21.19
C ILE A 21 -31.73 2.83 -20.12
N LYS A 22 -31.26 3.76 -19.30
CA LYS A 22 -30.32 3.47 -18.21
C LYS A 22 -30.91 2.53 -17.15
N LYS A 23 -32.19 2.69 -16.81
CA LYS A 23 -32.89 1.84 -15.83
C LYS A 23 -33.06 0.41 -16.36
N ALA A 24 -33.43 0.27 -17.65
CA ALA A 24 -33.58 -1.02 -18.31
C ALA A 24 -32.27 -1.79 -18.37
N TYR A 25 -31.18 -1.11 -18.80
CA TYR A 25 -29.84 -1.71 -18.80
C TYR A 25 -29.40 -2.18 -17.42
N ARG A 26 -29.52 -1.34 -16.37
CA ARG A 26 -29.14 -1.72 -15.01
C ARG A 26 -29.88 -2.97 -14.52
N ARG A 27 -31.16 -3.09 -14.84
CA ARG A 27 -31.96 -4.26 -14.48
C ARG A 27 -31.43 -5.53 -15.16
N LEU A 28 -31.10 -5.47 -16.46
CA LEU A 28 -30.59 -6.60 -17.23
C LEU A 28 -29.16 -6.95 -16.80
N ALA A 29 -28.32 -5.94 -16.58
CA ALA A 29 -26.95 -6.13 -16.11
C ALA A 29 -26.90 -6.82 -14.74
N LEU A 30 -27.75 -6.43 -13.81
CA LEU A 30 -27.87 -7.11 -12.51
C LEU A 30 -28.40 -8.55 -12.60
N LYS A 31 -29.27 -8.81 -13.58
CA LYS A 31 -29.88 -10.13 -13.79
C LYS A 31 -28.89 -11.12 -14.43
N TYR A 32 -28.10 -10.67 -15.39
CA TYR A 32 -27.19 -11.50 -16.19
C TYR A 32 -25.72 -11.27 -15.86
N HIS A 33 -25.39 -10.67 -14.69
CA HIS A 33 -24.01 -10.42 -14.25
C HIS A 33 -23.27 -11.74 -14.07
N PRO A 34 -22.00 -11.87 -14.56
CA PRO A 34 -21.23 -13.10 -14.43
C PRO A 34 -21.04 -13.53 -12.98
N ASP A 35 -20.88 -12.59 -12.03
CA ASP A 35 -20.72 -12.92 -10.60
C ASP A 35 -21.99 -13.51 -9.96
N LYS A 36 -23.15 -13.27 -10.53
CA LYS A 36 -24.42 -13.84 -10.06
C LYS A 36 -24.84 -15.12 -10.78
N ASN A 37 -24.18 -15.41 -11.90
CA ASN A 37 -24.42 -16.60 -12.72
C ASN A 37 -23.10 -17.34 -12.96
N PRO A 38 -22.45 -17.88 -11.89
CA PRO A 38 -21.10 -18.49 -11.97
C PRO A 38 -21.06 -19.78 -12.77
N ASP A 39 -22.18 -20.44 -13.03
CA ASP A 39 -22.26 -21.75 -13.71
C ASP A 39 -22.03 -21.71 -15.23
N GLY A 40 -21.52 -20.60 -15.76
CA GLY A 40 -21.13 -20.49 -17.19
C GLY A 40 -22.29 -20.68 -18.18
N ASP A 41 -23.51 -20.27 -17.81
CA ASP A 41 -24.65 -20.28 -18.72
C ASP A 41 -24.37 -19.35 -19.91
N LYS A 42 -23.95 -19.93 -21.04
CA LYS A 42 -23.66 -19.21 -22.29
C LYS A 42 -24.80 -18.26 -22.69
N ARG A 43 -26.04 -18.59 -22.35
CA ARG A 43 -27.21 -17.77 -22.65
C ARG A 43 -27.25 -16.51 -21.81
N SER A 44 -26.84 -16.57 -20.55
CA SER A 44 -26.74 -15.40 -19.69
C SER A 44 -25.62 -14.46 -20.12
N GLU A 45 -24.47 -15.01 -20.53
CA GLU A 45 -23.35 -14.26 -21.07
C GLU A 45 -23.70 -13.56 -22.39
N GLU A 46 -24.36 -14.27 -23.31
CA GLU A 46 -24.83 -13.70 -24.59
C GLU A 46 -25.82 -12.55 -24.35
N ARG A 47 -26.79 -12.73 -23.44
CA ARG A 47 -27.76 -11.69 -23.10
C ARG A 47 -27.13 -10.48 -22.42
N PHE A 48 -26.10 -10.69 -21.60
CA PHE A 48 -25.35 -9.58 -21.03
C PHE A 48 -24.61 -8.79 -22.09
N LYS A 49 -23.96 -9.47 -23.04
CA LYS A 49 -23.28 -8.84 -24.18
C LYS A 49 -24.24 -8.06 -25.06
N GLU A 50 -25.38 -8.64 -25.43
CA GLU A 50 -26.43 -7.97 -26.22
C GLU A 50 -26.97 -6.73 -25.51
N ALA A 51 -27.23 -6.82 -24.19
CA ALA A 51 -27.73 -5.69 -23.42
C ALA A 51 -26.72 -4.55 -23.30
N THR A 52 -25.42 -4.88 -23.17
CA THR A 52 -24.34 -3.90 -23.12
C THR A 52 -24.17 -3.19 -24.46
N GLU A 53 -24.16 -3.93 -25.58
CA GLU A 53 -24.11 -3.37 -26.94
C GLU A 53 -25.29 -2.43 -27.21
N ALA A 54 -26.50 -2.86 -26.86
CA ALA A 54 -27.71 -2.06 -27.01
C ALA A 54 -27.66 -0.76 -26.19
N TYR A 55 -27.19 -0.82 -24.98
CA TYR A 55 -27.06 0.35 -24.13
C TYR A 55 -25.99 1.33 -24.65
N GLU A 56 -24.86 0.86 -25.17
CA GLU A 56 -23.81 1.72 -25.73
C GLU A 56 -24.28 2.52 -26.93
N ILE A 57 -25.13 1.94 -27.74
CA ILE A 57 -25.70 2.64 -28.93
C ILE A 57 -26.82 3.60 -28.53
N LEU A 58 -27.75 3.16 -27.66
CA LEU A 58 -28.94 3.93 -27.34
C LEU A 58 -28.73 5.05 -26.31
N ARG A 59 -27.64 5.00 -25.54
CA ARG A 59 -27.31 6.04 -24.54
C ARG A 59 -26.75 7.31 -25.20
N ASP A 60 -26.17 7.20 -26.37
CA ASP A 60 -25.53 8.31 -27.09
C ASP A 60 -26.50 8.84 -28.13
N THR A 61 -26.81 10.13 -28.07
CA THR A 61 -27.82 10.78 -28.92
C THR A 61 -27.50 10.67 -30.42
N GLU A 62 -26.20 10.76 -30.78
CA GLU A 62 -25.78 10.68 -32.19
C GLU A 62 -25.87 9.24 -32.69
N LYS A 63 -25.37 8.28 -31.89
CA LYS A 63 -25.44 6.85 -32.25
C LYS A 63 -26.86 6.36 -32.30
N ARG A 64 -27.72 6.78 -31.37
CA ARG A 64 -29.15 6.48 -31.34
C ARG A 64 -29.83 7.02 -32.59
N THR A 65 -29.58 8.27 -32.99
CA THR A 65 -30.14 8.88 -34.18
C THR A 65 -29.71 8.13 -35.46
N ASN A 66 -28.47 7.72 -35.53
CA ASN A 66 -27.94 6.92 -36.64
C ASN A 66 -28.56 5.51 -36.67
N TYR A 67 -28.69 4.88 -35.49
CA TYR A 67 -29.38 3.59 -35.40
C TYR A 67 -30.84 3.67 -35.75
N ASP A 68 -31.55 4.72 -35.33
CA ASP A 68 -32.98 4.95 -35.65
C ASP A 68 -33.21 5.17 -37.14
N ARG A 69 -32.24 5.74 -37.88
CA ARG A 69 -32.33 5.98 -39.33
C ARG A 69 -31.93 4.77 -40.17
N PHE A 70 -30.90 4.05 -39.78
CA PHE A 70 -30.26 3.04 -40.62
C PHE A 70 -30.28 1.63 -40.01
N GLY A 71 -30.80 1.46 -38.80
CA GLY A 71 -30.81 0.19 -38.08
C GLY A 71 -29.43 -0.40 -37.96
N HIS A 72 -29.31 -1.71 -37.83
CA HIS A 72 -28.02 -2.43 -37.81
C HIS A 72 -27.19 -2.30 -39.11
N ALA A 73 -27.76 -1.78 -40.20
CA ALA A 73 -27.01 -1.53 -41.43
C ALA A 73 -26.07 -0.31 -41.29
N GLY A 74 -26.40 0.64 -40.43
CA GLY A 74 -25.54 1.78 -40.11
C GLY A 74 -24.24 1.41 -39.40
N GLU A 75 -24.17 0.24 -38.78
CA GLU A 75 -22.95 -0.30 -38.15
C GLU A 75 -21.91 -0.80 -39.17
N LYS A 76 -22.29 -0.99 -40.43
CA LYS A 76 -21.42 -1.45 -41.53
C LYS A 76 -20.63 -0.33 -42.19
N PHE A 77 -20.72 0.90 -41.70
CA PHE A 77 -19.84 1.96 -42.16
C PHE A 77 -18.43 1.67 -41.70
N GLU A 78 -17.55 1.44 -42.59
CA GLU A 78 -16.27 0.75 -42.71
C GLU A 78 -15.12 1.17 -41.74
N GLY A 79 -15.41 1.89 -40.66
CA GLY A 79 -14.41 2.33 -39.67
C GLY A 79 -14.39 1.54 -38.35
N PHE A 80 -15.40 0.69 -38.07
CA PHE A 80 -15.56 0.10 -36.72
C PHE A 80 -15.12 -1.37 -36.62
N ARG A 81 -14.83 -2.04 -37.72
CA ARG A 81 -14.46 -3.47 -37.77
C ARG A 81 -12.96 -3.72 -37.75
N GLU A 82 -12.11 -2.71 -37.91
CA GLU A 82 -10.65 -2.88 -38.00
C GLU A 82 -9.88 -2.62 -36.71
N ALA A 83 -10.57 -2.11 -35.68
CA ALA A 83 -10.06 -2.17 -34.31
C ALA A 83 -10.47 -3.52 -33.72
N GLY A 84 -9.64 -4.54 -33.98
CA GLY A 84 -9.84 -5.91 -33.52
C GLY A 84 -9.92 -6.04 -32.00
N PHE A 85 -11.10 -5.82 -31.44
CA PHE A 85 -11.39 -6.14 -30.06
C PHE A 85 -11.72 -7.62 -29.93
N GLY A 86 -10.67 -8.43 -29.91
CA GLY A 86 -10.70 -9.77 -29.35
C GLY A 86 -11.02 -9.70 -27.87
N PHE A 87 -12.21 -10.15 -27.53
CA PHE A 87 -12.70 -10.30 -26.16
C PHE A 87 -11.92 -11.41 -25.45
N GLY A 88 -10.84 -11.04 -24.76
CA GLY A 88 -10.05 -11.91 -23.88
C GLY A 88 -10.10 -11.38 -22.45
N THR A 89 -10.73 -12.16 -21.60
CA THR A 89 -10.82 -12.08 -20.14
C THR A 89 -9.62 -11.44 -19.46
N THR A 90 -9.80 -10.30 -18.76
CA THR A 90 -9.33 -9.93 -17.40
C THR A 90 -9.27 -8.40 -17.25
N GLY A 91 -9.99 -7.83 -16.28
CA GLY A 91 -9.71 -6.50 -15.70
C GLY A 91 -10.41 -5.32 -16.36
N PHE A 92 -11.72 -5.20 -16.20
CA PHE A 92 -12.58 -4.15 -16.76
C PHE A 92 -12.73 -2.92 -15.83
N GLY A 93 -11.76 -2.05 -15.72
CA GLY A 93 -11.97 -0.79 -14.98
C GLY A 93 -11.23 0.39 -15.60
N ASP A 94 -9.92 0.33 -15.61
CA ASP A 94 -9.09 1.52 -15.86
C ASP A 94 -8.57 1.66 -17.31
N VAL A 95 -8.56 0.57 -18.10
CA VAL A 95 -8.01 0.59 -19.47
C VAL A 95 -8.97 1.19 -20.49
N PHE A 96 -10.27 1.23 -20.18
CA PHE A 96 -11.30 1.70 -21.11
C PHE A 96 -11.39 3.23 -21.22
N GLU A 97 -11.08 3.93 -20.13
CA GLU A 97 -11.14 5.40 -20.08
C GLU A 97 -9.95 6.04 -20.82
N ASP A 98 -8.78 5.43 -20.74
CA ASP A 98 -7.56 5.92 -21.43
C ASP A 98 -7.58 5.68 -22.95
N ILE A 99 -8.13 4.57 -23.43
CA ILE A 99 -8.20 4.25 -24.87
C ILE A 99 -9.32 5.06 -25.54
N PHE A 100 -10.42 5.34 -24.83
CA PHE A 100 -11.55 6.08 -25.36
C PHE A 100 -11.27 7.59 -25.50
N SER A 101 -10.48 8.16 -24.58
CA SER A 101 -10.07 9.56 -24.65
C SER A 101 -9.08 9.84 -25.79
N ASP A 102 -8.25 8.87 -26.16
CA ASP A 102 -7.29 9.01 -27.27
C ASP A 102 -7.95 8.84 -28.66
N PHE A 103 -9.05 8.10 -28.77
CA PHE A 103 -9.67 7.78 -30.06
C PHE A 103 -10.80 8.74 -30.46
N PHE A 104 -11.54 9.30 -29.49
CA PHE A 104 -12.66 10.21 -29.74
C PHE A 104 -12.39 11.69 -29.50
N GLY A 105 -11.28 12.00 -28.82
CA GLY A 105 -10.83 13.38 -28.61
C GLY A 105 -10.13 13.96 -29.84
N GLY A 106 -10.81 14.03 -30.96
CA GLY A 106 -10.33 14.69 -32.19
C GLY A 106 -10.18 16.20 -32.09
N THR A 107 -9.63 16.70 -30.97
CA THR A 107 -9.06 18.02 -30.93
C THR A 107 -7.55 17.86 -31.05
N THR A 108 -7.00 18.41 -32.13
CA THR A 108 -5.58 18.67 -32.32
C THR A 108 -5.03 19.47 -31.12
N SER A 109 -4.99 18.86 -29.93
CA SER A 109 -4.20 19.39 -28.84
C SER A 109 -2.76 19.18 -29.27
N ARG A 110 -2.10 20.27 -29.65
CA ARG A 110 -0.64 20.36 -29.68
C ARG A 110 -0.17 19.65 -28.42
N GLN A 111 0.38 18.47 -28.59
CA GLN A 111 0.99 17.68 -27.51
C GLN A 111 2.20 18.47 -27.01
N ARG A 112 1.92 19.56 -26.27
CA ARG A 112 2.91 20.24 -25.46
C ARG A 112 3.48 19.14 -24.59
N THR A 113 4.77 18.94 -24.70
CA THR A 113 5.54 18.04 -23.82
C THR A 113 5.07 18.27 -22.39
N ARG A 114 4.17 17.37 -21.90
CA ARG A 114 3.55 17.53 -20.59
C ARG A 114 4.63 17.50 -19.51
N PRO A 115 4.55 18.38 -18.51
CA PRO A 115 5.43 18.31 -17.34
C PRO A 115 5.35 16.90 -16.74
N GLN A 116 6.51 16.26 -16.57
CA GLN A 116 6.58 14.92 -15.97
C GLN A 116 6.80 15.06 -14.47
N ARG A 117 5.91 14.52 -13.66
CA ARG A 117 6.12 14.43 -12.21
C ARG A 117 7.36 13.59 -11.91
N GLY A 118 8.14 14.00 -10.92
CA GLY A 118 9.28 13.24 -10.41
C GLY A 118 8.83 11.90 -9.79
N ALA A 119 9.72 10.93 -9.80
CA ALA A 119 9.49 9.67 -9.14
C ALA A 119 9.41 9.82 -7.62
N ASP A 120 8.56 9.02 -7.00
CA ASP A 120 8.52 8.93 -5.55
C ASP A 120 9.73 8.14 -5.06
N LEU A 121 10.26 8.52 -3.89
CA LEU A 121 11.40 7.87 -3.26
C LEU A 121 10.95 7.08 -2.03
N ARG A 122 11.69 6.02 -1.73
CA ARG A 122 11.50 5.21 -0.54
C ARG A 122 12.80 5.24 0.28
N TYR A 123 12.67 5.48 1.59
CA TYR A 123 13.75 5.46 2.55
C TYR A 123 13.35 4.57 3.74
N ASN A 124 14.18 3.57 4.07
CA ASN A 124 13.96 2.74 5.24
C ASN A 124 14.72 3.37 6.40
N LEU A 125 14.01 3.72 7.45
CA LEU A 125 14.56 4.31 8.66
C LEU A 125 14.41 3.33 9.82
N GLU A 126 15.52 2.94 10.39
CA GLU A 126 15.57 2.06 11.54
C GLU A 126 15.63 2.89 12.82
N ILE A 127 14.76 2.57 13.79
CA ILE A 127 14.68 3.22 15.10
C ILE A 127 14.73 2.18 16.21
N SER A 128 15.09 2.57 17.42
CA SER A 128 15.03 1.69 18.58
C SER A 128 13.61 1.49 19.09
N PHE A 129 13.42 0.51 19.96
CA PHE A 129 12.13 0.21 20.57
C PHE A 129 11.64 1.36 21.47
N GLU A 130 12.58 1.98 22.21
CA GLU A 130 12.32 3.13 23.07
C GLU A 130 11.96 4.38 22.25
N GLU A 131 12.66 4.61 21.14
CA GLU A 131 12.34 5.69 20.21
C GLU A 131 10.94 5.52 19.61
N ALA A 132 10.54 4.26 19.33
CA ALA A 132 9.17 3.98 18.89
C ALA A 132 8.13 4.28 19.98
N ALA A 133 8.47 4.09 21.25
CA ALA A 133 7.59 4.39 22.37
C ALA A 133 7.47 5.90 22.66
N THR A 134 8.59 6.63 22.63
CA THR A 134 8.63 8.04 23.02
C THR A 134 8.43 9.01 21.85
N GLY A 135 8.58 8.50 20.63
CA GLY A 135 8.74 9.32 19.45
C GLY A 135 10.14 9.93 19.37
N VAL A 136 10.58 10.27 18.18
CA VAL A 136 11.90 10.86 17.95
C VAL A 136 11.89 11.79 16.76
N GLU A 137 12.72 12.82 16.81
CA GLU A 137 13.01 13.68 15.66
C GLU A 137 14.44 13.40 15.17
N THR A 138 14.56 12.88 13.95
CA THR A 138 15.84 12.47 13.41
C THR A 138 16.12 13.11 12.06
N LYS A 139 17.40 13.24 11.70
CA LYS A 139 17.84 13.78 10.41
C LYS A 139 18.27 12.64 9.49
N ILE A 140 17.65 12.55 8.33
CA ILE A 140 18.00 11.59 7.29
C ILE A 140 18.69 12.29 6.12
N ARG A 141 19.61 11.60 5.45
CA ARG A 141 20.26 12.07 4.22
C ARG A 141 19.71 11.27 3.04
N VAL A 142 19.06 11.97 2.13
CA VAL A 142 18.42 11.35 0.97
C VAL A 142 19.11 11.83 -0.29
N PRO A 143 19.80 10.93 -1.03
CA PRO A 143 20.34 11.25 -2.34
C PRO A 143 19.19 11.31 -3.35
N ARG A 144 19.04 12.43 -4.05
CA ARG A 144 18.02 12.61 -5.06
C ARG A 144 18.49 13.48 -6.22
N MET A 145 17.77 13.37 -7.33
CA MET A 145 17.95 14.28 -8.46
C MET A 145 17.21 15.58 -8.17
N GLU A 146 17.92 16.69 -8.11
CA GLU A 146 17.39 18.04 -7.97
C GLU A 146 17.50 18.82 -9.27
N LYS A 147 16.66 19.83 -9.47
CA LYS A 147 16.81 20.74 -10.59
C LYS A 147 18.18 21.39 -10.55
N CYS A 148 18.85 21.39 -11.67
CA CYS A 148 20.13 22.07 -11.80
C CYS A 148 19.96 23.57 -11.55
N ALA A 149 20.66 24.09 -10.56
CA ALA A 149 20.59 25.50 -10.19
C ALA A 149 21.07 26.45 -11.30
N SER A 150 22.03 26.00 -12.13
CA SER A 150 22.63 26.82 -13.21
C SER A 150 21.68 26.99 -14.40
N CYS A 151 20.92 25.96 -14.77
CA CYS A 151 20.04 26.02 -15.94
C CYS A 151 18.55 25.94 -15.58
N HIS A 152 18.21 25.89 -14.31
CA HIS A 152 16.83 25.80 -13.80
C HIS A 152 16.00 24.68 -14.43
N GLY A 153 16.68 23.57 -14.78
CA GLY A 153 16.04 22.38 -15.36
C GLY A 153 15.96 22.34 -16.88
N SER A 154 16.40 23.38 -17.60
CA SER A 154 16.39 23.41 -19.08
C SER A 154 17.43 22.48 -19.71
N GLY A 155 18.56 22.25 -19.04
CA GLY A 155 19.72 21.54 -19.60
C GLY A 155 20.58 22.42 -20.52
N ALA A 156 20.13 23.61 -20.87
CA ALA A 156 20.82 24.55 -21.73
C ALA A 156 21.70 25.53 -20.94
N LYS A 157 22.85 25.94 -21.51
CA LYS A 157 23.74 26.93 -20.90
C LYS A 157 23.07 28.32 -20.80
N ASN A 158 22.32 28.68 -21.83
CA ASN A 158 21.56 29.94 -21.89
C ASN A 158 20.12 29.63 -22.41
N ALA A 159 19.15 30.48 -22.09
CA ALA A 159 17.75 30.31 -22.53
C ALA A 159 17.63 30.30 -24.08
N THR A 160 18.51 30.95 -24.80
CA THR A 160 18.55 30.97 -26.28
C THR A 160 19.17 29.72 -26.92
N ALA A 161 19.81 28.87 -26.14
CA ALA A 161 20.43 27.64 -26.64
C ALA A 161 19.43 26.50 -26.87
N GLU A 162 18.19 26.65 -26.44
CA GLU A 162 17.08 25.68 -26.65
C GLU A 162 16.30 26.08 -27.90
N SER A 163 16.16 25.15 -28.85
CA SER A 163 15.37 25.35 -30.08
C SER A 163 14.44 24.15 -30.34
N SER A 164 13.31 24.41 -30.97
CA SER A 164 12.44 23.32 -31.43
C SER A 164 13.15 22.42 -32.42
N CYS A 165 12.99 21.11 -32.30
CA CYS A 165 13.64 20.17 -33.25
C CYS A 165 13.09 20.41 -34.67
N PRO A 166 13.98 20.71 -35.66
CA PRO A 166 13.51 21.01 -37.04
C PRO A 166 12.87 19.79 -37.72
N THR A 167 13.28 18.57 -37.33
CA THR A 167 12.77 17.32 -37.94
C THR A 167 11.33 17.00 -37.57
N CYS A 168 10.93 17.31 -36.33
CA CYS A 168 9.58 17.00 -35.85
C CYS A 168 8.77 18.26 -35.51
N GLY A 169 9.28 19.45 -35.75
CA GLY A 169 8.61 20.71 -35.43
C GLY A 169 8.23 20.89 -33.96
N GLY A 170 8.96 20.25 -33.05
CA GLY A 170 8.70 20.30 -31.61
C GLY A 170 7.77 19.20 -31.08
N SER A 171 7.20 18.33 -31.94
CA SER A 171 6.26 17.27 -31.51
C SER A 171 6.93 16.10 -30.78
N GLY A 172 8.23 15.89 -30.98
CA GLY A 172 8.97 14.73 -30.46
C GLY A 172 8.77 13.45 -31.28
N TYR A 173 7.79 13.40 -32.16
CA TYR A 173 7.44 12.22 -32.96
C TYR A 173 7.42 12.55 -34.44
N VAL A 174 7.74 11.58 -35.27
CA VAL A 174 7.61 11.66 -36.73
C VAL A 174 6.55 10.65 -37.15
N LYS A 175 5.55 11.12 -37.91
CA LYS A 175 4.49 10.28 -38.43
C LYS A 175 4.93 9.74 -39.80
N PHE A 176 4.88 8.45 -39.97
CA PHE A 176 5.08 7.76 -41.23
C PHE A 176 3.75 7.17 -41.68
N GLN A 177 3.33 7.51 -42.90
CA GLN A 177 2.16 6.92 -43.51
C GLN A 177 2.62 5.71 -44.34
N GLN A 178 2.20 4.53 -43.98
CA GLN A 178 2.48 3.30 -44.71
C GLN A 178 1.12 2.68 -45.11
N GLY A 179 0.67 2.96 -46.35
CA GLY A 179 -0.68 2.64 -46.78
C GLY A 179 -1.75 3.41 -46.01
N PHE A 180 -2.67 2.70 -45.38
CA PHE A 180 -3.76 3.27 -44.55
C PHE A 180 -3.39 3.50 -43.09
N PHE A 181 -2.16 3.14 -42.66
CA PHE A 181 -1.76 3.24 -41.28
C PHE A 181 -0.80 4.43 -41.04
N ASN A 182 -1.13 5.23 -40.01
CA ASN A 182 -0.25 6.28 -39.49
C ASN A 182 0.54 5.74 -38.32
N ILE A 183 1.80 5.41 -38.56
CA ILE A 183 2.73 4.95 -37.51
C ILE A 183 3.47 6.15 -36.96
N SER A 184 3.34 6.41 -35.65
CA SER A 184 4.08 7.45 -34.95
C SER A 184 5.32 6.84 -34.28
N LYS A 185 6.51 7.33 -34.67
CA LYS A 185 7.78 6.90 -34.08
C LYS A 185 8.46 8.07 -33.37
N PRO A 186 9.19 7.84 -32.25
CA PRO A 186 10.02 8.88 -31.66
C PRO A 186 10.98 9.47 -32.69
N CYS A 187 11.09 10.79 -32.72
CA CYS A 187 11.98 11.48 -33.64
C CYS A 187 13.44 11.10 -33.36
N GLY A 188 14.12 10.52 -34.35
CA GLY A 188 15.52 10.08 -34.19
C GLY A 188 16.49 11.23 -33.88
N HIS A 189 16.19 12.46 -34.32
CA HIS A 189 17.04 13.62 -34.12
C HIS A 189 16.99 14.13 -32.66
N CYS A 190 15.81 14.28 -32.07
CA CYS A 190 15.62 14.73 -30.68
C CYS A 190 15.31 13.60 -29.70
N LYS A 191 15.32 12.34 -30.14
CA LYS A 191 15.03 11.14 -29.32
C LYS A 191 13.71 11.21 -28.54
N GLY A 192 12.73 11.90 -29.12
CA GLY A 192 11.42 12.07 -28.49
C GLY A 192 11.27 13.36 -27.67
N GLU A 193 12.31 14.14 -27.46
CA GLU A 193 12.24 15.34 -26.63
C GLU A 193 11.54 16.54 -27.28
N GLY A 194 11.42 16.57 -28.61
CA GLY A 194 10.85 17.68 -29.35
C GLY A 194 11.73 18.92 -29.45
N ARG A 195 12.82 18.97 -28.71
CA ARG A 195 13.76 20.11 -28.65
C ARG A 195 15.20 19.66 -28.82
N ILE A 196 16.06 20.57 -29.19
CA ILE A 196 17.51 20.39 -29.34
C ILE A 196 18.18 21.47 -28.53
N ILE A 197 19.16 21.08 -27.71
CA ILE A 197 20.04 22.00 -26.97
C ILE A 197 21.36 22.11 -27.71
N LYS A 198 21.66 23.28 -28.23
CA LYS A 198 22.93 23.53 -28.94
C LYS A 198 24.11 23.62 -27.98
N ASP A 199 23.94 24.38 -26.88
CA ASP A 199 24.98 24.55 -25.87
C ASP A 199 24.47 23.91 -24.54
N LEU A 200 25.10 22.79 -24.16
CA LEU A 200 24.77 22.06 -22.96
C LEU A 200 25.21 22.82 -21.70
N CYS A 201 24.39 22.79 -20.68
CA CYS A 201 24.74 23.29 -19.35
C CYS A 201 25.92 22.46 -18.79
N THR A 202 27.03 23.12 -18.48
CA THR A 202 28.24 22.46 -17.97
C THR A 202 28.06 21.82 -16.60
N ALA A 203 27.12 22.33 -15.76
CA ALA A 203 26.88 21.80 -14.44
C ALA A 203 26.08 20.47 -14.43
N CYS A 204 25.24 20.22 -15.43
CA CYS A 204 24.42 19.02 -15.52
C CYS A 204 24.61 18.25 -16.84
N ASN A 205 25.52 18.68 -17.71
CA ASN A 205 25.80 18.06 -19.01
C ASN A 205 24.53 17.84 -19.86
N GLY A 206 23.61 18.81 -19.84
CA GLY A 206 22.37 18.75 -20.60
C GLY A 206 21.20 18.03 -19.90
N ALA A 207 21.44 17.32 -18.79
CA ALA A 207 20.40 16.54 -18.10
C ALA A 207 19.34 17.40 -17.40
N GLY A 208 19.59 18.70 -17.17
CA GLY A 208 18.70 19.60 -16.45
C GLY A 208 18.58 19.29 -14.95
N ARG A 209 19.16 18.19 -14.48
CA ARG A 209 19.11 17.70 -13.09
C ARG A 209 20.50 17.29 -12.63
N ILE A 210 20.74 17.41 -11.32
CA ILE A 210 22.01 17.01 -10.68
C ILE A 210 21.69 16.13 -9.48
N LYS A 211 22.52 15.13 -9.21
CA LYS A 211 22.40 14.31 -8.00
C LYS A 211 22.90 15.14 -6.81
N LYS A 212 22.07 15.29 -5.78
CA LYS A 212 22.40 16.01 -4.55
C LYS A 212 21.88 15.25 -3.35
N GLU A 213 22.65 15.27 -2.26
CA GLU A 213 22.18 14.79 -0.97
C GLU A 213 21.46 15.91 -0.24
N ARG A 214 20.24 15.62 0.19
CA ARG A 214 19.47 16.55 1.02
C ARG A 214 19.27 15.97 2.42
N THR A 215 19.57 16.78 3.42
CA THR A 215 19.27 16.44 4.80
C THR A 215 17.86 16.89 5.13
N LEU A 216 17.01 15.96 5.55
CA LEU A 216 15.63 16.19 5.92
C LEU A 216 15.42 15.81 7.37
N THR A 217 14.68 16.61 8.10
CA THR A 217 14.26 16.30 9.47
C THR A 217 12.92 15.56 9.41
N VAL A 218 12.88 14.37 10.02
CA VAL A 218 11.69 13.52 10.09
C VAL A 218 11.25 13.44 11.53
N LYS A 219 10.02 13.83 11.80
CA LYS A 219 9.39 13.69 13.11
C LYS A 219 8.58 12.41 13.15
N ILE A 220 8.97 11.49 14.00
CA ILE A 220 8.32 10.20 14.20
C ILE A 220 7.43 10.32 15.44
N PRO A 221 6.11 10.09 15.32
CA PRO A 221 5.22 10.16 16.46
C PRO A 221 5.45 8.99 17.42
N PRO A 222 5.14 9.15 18.71
CA PRO A 222 5.17 8.05 19.68
C PRO A 222 4.13 6.98 19.30
N GLY A 223 4.43 5.73 19.63
CA GLY A 223 3.55 4.61 19.36
C GLY A 223 3.62 4.05 17.94
N VAL A 224 4.53 4.55 17.10
CA VAL A 224 4.70 4.08 15.73
C VAL A 224 4.95 2.58 15.68
N GLU A 225 4.37 1.91 14.68
CA GLU A 225 4.52 0.47 14.45
C GLU A 225 5.57 0.16 13.39
N ASN A 226 6.09 -1.06 13.44
CA ASN A 226 6.97 -1.55 12.39
C ASN A 226 6.25 -1.55 11.03
N GLY A 227 6.89 -1.02 9.99
CA GLY A 227 6.30 -0.87 8.66
C GLY A 227 5.46 0.39 8.47
N THR A 228 5.30 1.24 9.48
CA THR A 228 4.59 2.53 9.35
C THR A 228 5.24 3.38 8.26
N ARG A 229 4.41 4.00 7.41
CA ARG A 229 4.83 4.84 6.28
C ARG A 229 4.55 6.30 6.58
N LEU A 230 5.60 7.10 6.64
CA LEU A 230 5.51 8.54 6.75
C LEU A 230 5.73 9.18 5.37
N LYS A 231 4.80 10.00 4.92
CA LYS A 231 4.87 10.70 3.64
C LYS A 231 5.42 12.11 3.84
N LEU A 232 6.50 12.43 3.17
CA LEU A 232 7.04 13.77 3.04
C LEU A 232 6.75 14.27 1.62
N SER A 233 5.77 15.17 1.50
CA SER A 233 5.29 15.67 0.21
C SER A 233 6.39 16.49 -0.49
N SER A 234 6.53 16.31 -1.81
CA SER A 234 7.49 17.02 -2.66
C SER A 234 8.97 16.81 -2.31
N GLU A 235 9.30 15.79 -1.52
CA GLU A 235 10.67 15.45 -1.14
C GLU A 235 11.22 14.24 -1.93
N GLY A 236 10.54 13.82 -3.01
CA GLY A 236 11.01 12.81 -3.96
C GLY A 236 11.96 13.38 -5.03
N GLU A 237 12.09 12.67 -6.14
CA GLU A 237 12.86 13.11 -7.31
C GLU A 237 12.27 14.39 -7.93
N SER A 238 13.11 15.26 -8.45
CA SER A 238 12.60 16.42 -9.18
C SER A 238 11.93 15.99 -10.49
N GLY A 239 10.78 16.61 -10.79
CA GLY A 239 10.09 16.37 -12.06
C GLY A 239 10.88 16.83 -13.26
N GLY A 240 10.67 16.17 -14.39
CA GLY A 240 11.18 16.58 -15.68
C GLY A 240 10.35 17.70 -16.31
N ARG A 241 10.98 18.55 -17.14
CA ARG A 241 10.29 19.55 -17.96
C ARG A 241 9.35 20.49 -17.15
N GLY A 242 9.79 20.92 -15.98
CA GLY A 242 8.99 21.79 -15.10
C GLY A 242 7.90 21.06 -14.32
N GLY A 243 7.88 19.71 -14.34
CA GLY A 243 6.96 18.91 -13.55
C GLY A 243 7.21 19.06 -12.06
N GLN A 244 6.19 18.74 -11.27
CA GLN A 244 6.29 18.72 -9.81
C GLN A 244 7.21 17.58 -9.33
N PRO A 245 7.91 17.75 -8.20
CA PRO A 245 8.67 16.67 -7.59
C PRO A 245 7.73 15.54 -7.14
N GLY A 246 8.29 14.35 -7.01
CA GLY A 246 7.63 13.23 -6.33
C GLY A 246 7.59 13.40 -4.82
N ASP A 247 7.12 12.40 -4.12
CA ASP A 247 7.05 12.35 -2.66
C ASP A 247 8.15 11.41 -2.11
N LEU A 248 8.54 11.60 -0.85
CA LEU A 248 9.40 10.67 -0.14
C LEU A 248 8.57 9.90 0.87
N PHE A 249 8.62 8.57 0.78
CA PHE A 249 8.02 7.65 1.74
C PHE A 249 9.11 7.11 2.67
N VAL A 250 9.05 7.50 3.93
CA VAL A 250 9.91 6.97 4.98
C VAL A 250 9.19 5.78 5.63
N ILE A 251 9.80 4.59 5.52
CA ILE A 251 9.26 3.36 6.13
C ILE A 251 10.03 3.12 7.40
N ILE A 252 9.30 3.06 8.51
CA ILE A 252 9.88 2.84 9.83
C ILE A 252 10.11 1.35 10.04
N SER A 253 11.31 1.00 10.46
CA SER A 253 11.68 -0.33 10.93
C SER A 253 12.08 -0.24 12.40
N VAL A 254 11.34 -0.91 13.27
CA VAL A 254 11.65 -0.92 14.72
C VAL A 254 12.55 -2.10 15.02
N LYS A 255 13.69 -1.84 15.67
CA LYS A 255 14.63 -2.88 16.13
C LYS A 255 13.97 -3.78 17.16
N GLU A 256 14.26 -5.06 17.08
CA GLU A 256 13.93 -5.99 18.15
C GLU A 256 14.66 -5.60 19.44
N HIS A 257 13.93 -5.67 20.56
CA HIS A 257 14.51 -5.38 21.87
C HIS A 257 14.82 -6.69 22.61
N SER A 258 15.90 -6.69 23.39
CA SER A 258 16.39 -7.88 24.11
C SER A 258 15.48 -8.36 25.24
N ILE A 259 14.68 -7.48 25.82
CA ILE A 259 13.83 -7.74 26.97
C ILE A 259 12.35 -7.58 26.64
N PHE A 260 12.01 -6.58 25.82
CA PHE A 260 10.63 -6.21 25.53
C PHE A 260 10.14 -6.75 24.18
N ARG A 261 8.90 -7.21 24.18
CA ARG A 261 8.18 -7.59 22.97
C ARG A 261 6.88 -6.82 22.88
N ARG A 262 6.58 -6.24 21.73
CA ARG A 262 5.33 -5.50 21.52
C ARG A 262 4.18 -6.44 21.14
N GLU A 263 3.05 -6.28 21.79
CA GLU A 263 1.78 -6.95 21.47
C GLU A 263 0.66 -5.89 21.36
N GLY A 264 0.46 -5.36 20.16
CA GLY A 264 -0.41 -4.20 19.95
C GLY A 264 0.11 -2.97 20.69
N ASN A 265 -0.67 -2.41 21.60
CA ASN A 265 -0.22 -1.33 22.50
C ASN A 265 0.38 -1.84 23.81
N ASN A 266 0.32 -3.14 24.08
CA ASN A 266 0.95 -3.70 25.25
C ASN A 266 2.41 -4.08 24.98
N VAL A 267 3.17 -4.15 26.06
CA VAL A 267 4.57 -4.59 26.06
C VAL A 267 4.69 -5.81 26.94
N LEU A 268 5.20 -6.90 26.39
CA LEU A 268 5.50 -8.12 27.13
C LEU A 268 6.95 -8.11 27.57
N CYS A 269 7.17 -8.43 28.85
CA CYS A 269 8.48 -8.61 29.45
C CYS A 269 8.52 -9.92 30.24
N GLU A 270 9.54 -10.76 30.04
CA GLU A 270 9.74 -11.98 30.81
C GLU A 270 10.79 -11.74 31.90
N ILE A 271 10.41 -11.99 33.16
CA ILE A 271 11.30 -11.75 34.31
C ILE A 271 11.54 -13.07 35.07
N PRO A 272 12.79 -13.52 35.17
CA PRO A 272 13.14 -14.64 36.03
C PRO A 272 13.11 -14.21 37.50
N ILE A 273 12.47 -15.00 38.34
CA ILE A 273 12.49 -14.88 39.80
C ILE A 273 12.91 -16.21 40.41
N SER A 274 13.54 -16.16 41.57
CA SER A 274 13.88 -17.38 42.28
C SER A 274 12.63 -18.11 42.79
N PHE A 275 12.72 -19.43 42.95
CA PHE A 275 11.62 -20.21 43.52
C PHE A 275 11.26 -19.73 44.93
N THR A 276 12.23 -19.23 45.72
CA THR A 276 11.98 -18.67 47.05
C THR A 276 11.19 -17.38 47.04
N GLN A 277 11.47 -16.50 46.05
CA GLN A 277 10.68 -15.29 45.84
C GLN A 277 9.25 -15.64 45.37
N ALA A 278 9.12 -16.67 44.54
CA ALA A 278 7.81 -17.13 44.10
C ALA A 278 7.00 -17.76 45.25
N ALA A 279 7.64 -18.54 46.09
CA ALA A 279 6.99 -19.22 47.20
C ALA A 279 6.59 -18.28 48.37
N LEU A 280 7.49 -17.36 48.75
CA LEU A 280 7.32 -16.50 49.92
C LEU A 280 6.69 -15.14 49.55
N GLY A 281 6.71 -14.77 48.30
CA GLY A 281 6.44 -13.41 47.83
C GLY A 281 7.65 -12.51 47.94
N ALA A 282 7.70 -11.46 47.16
CA ALA A 282 8.81 -10.50 47.17
C ALA A 282 8.38 -9.18 46.52
N ASP A 283 9.06 -8.11 46.84
CA ASP A 283 9.04 -6.86 46.09
C ASP A 283 10.23 -6.86 45.12
N ILE A 284 9.97 -6.73 43.83
CA ILE A 284 11.00 -6.71 42.80
C ILE A 284 10.96 -5.41 42.00
N GLU A 285 12.08 -5.02 41.41
CA GLU A 285 12.16 -3.95 40.43
C GLU A 285 12.04 -4.54 39.02
N VAL A 286 11.13 -3.99 38.22
CA VAL A 286 10.83 -4.40 36.84
C VAL A 286 11.30 -3.29 35.93
N PRO A 287 12.06 -3.58 34.85
CA PRO A 287 12.36 -2.59 33.84
C PRO A 287 11.07 -2.21 33.08
N THR A 288 10.92 -0.95 32.78
CA THR A 288 9.81 -0.42 31.94
C THR A 288 10.37 0.45 30.83
N LEU A 289 9.55 0.79 29.84
CA LEU A 289 9.97 1.69 28.75
C LEU A 289 10.48 3.05 29.24
N THR A 290 10.06 3.50 30.42
CA THR A 290 10.41 4.81 30.96
C THR A 290 11.30 4.73 32.21
N GLY A 291 11.89 3.59 32.47
CA GLY A 291 12.78 3.38 33.64
C GLY A 291 12.46 2.12 34.41
N LYS A 292 12.25 2.18 35.72
CA LYS A 292 11.95 1.04 36.57
C LYS A 292 10.64 1.24 37.33
N ALA A 293 9.93 0.14 37.59
CA ALA A 293 8.75 0.12 38.45
C ALA A 293 8.91 -0.93 39.54
N LYS A 294 8.37 -0.68 40.74
CA LYS A 294 8.29 -1.69 41.81
C LYS A 294 7.04 -2.53 41.61
N MET A 295 7.18 -3.84 41.69
CA MET A 295 6.08 -4.80 41.54
C MET A 295 6.14 -5.82 42.69
N LYS A 296 4.98 -6.08 43.28
CA LYS A 296 4.84 -7.06 44.35
C LYS A 296 4.51 -8.42 43.79
N ILE A 297 5.33 -9.42 44.04
CA ILE A 297 5.09 -10.83 43.79
C ILE A 297 4.35 -11.40 44.98
N HIS A 298 3.20 -12.01 44.75
CA HIS A 298 2.44 -12.67 45.78
C HIS A 298 3.02 -14.04 46.10
N ALA A 299 2.90 -14.46 47.37
CA ALA A 299 3.30 -15.81 47.76
C ALA A 299 2.51 -16.86 46.97
N GLY A 300 3.20 -17.92 46.53
CA GLY A 300 2.61 -18.97 45.69
C GLY A 300 2.51 -18.63 44.22
N THR A 301 3.16 -17.56 43.74
CA THR A 301 3.20 -17.20 42.29
C THR A 301 3.80 -18.34 41.49
N GLN A 302 3.11 -18.71 40.39
CA GLN A 302 3.54 -19.79 39.51
C GLN A 302 4.26 -19.25 38.27
N THR A 303 5.07 -20.11 37.64
CA THR A 303 5.67 -19.77 36.33
C THR A 303 4.60 -19.52 35.28
N ASN A 304 4.86 -18.61 34.32
CA ASN A 304 3.94 -18.12 33.31
C ASN A 304 2.76 -17.26 33.84
N GLN A 305 2.74 -16.95 35.16
CA GLN A 305 1.78 -15.98 35.67
C GLN A 305 2.13 -14.58 35.15
N ILE A 306 1.09 -13.85 34.70
CA ILE A 306 1.26 -12.52 34.10
C ILE A 306 0.75 -11.47 35.10
N PHE A 307 1.61 -10.50 35.39
CA PHE A 307 1.30 -9.31 36.14
C PHE A 307 1.16 -8.13 35.20
N ARG A 308 0.21 -7.26 35.46
CA ARG A 308 -0.10 -6.10 34.62
C ARG A 308 0.32 -4.81 35.29
N LEU A 309 1.25 -4.07 34.69
CA LEU A 309 1.62 -2.72 35.07
C LEU A 309 0.84 -1.74 34.18
N LYS A 310 -0.19 -1.16 34.75
CA LYS A 310 -1.14 -0.30 34.01
C LYS A 310 -0.46 0.96 33.49
N GLY A 311 -0.70 1.29 32.20
CA GLY A 311 -0.18 2.49 31.55
C GLY A 311 1.34 2.52 31.36
N LYS A 312 2.01 1.35 31.35
CA LYS A 312 3.47 1.22 31.13
C LYS A 312 3.82 0.59 29.78
N GLY A 313 2.83 0.40 28.89
CA GLY A 313 3.01 -0.09 27.54
C GLY A 313 3.33 1.01 26.52
N MET A 314 3.09 0.71 25.24
CA MET A 314 3.25 1.63 24.12
C MET A 314 2.07 2.62 24.05
N PRO A 315 2.32 3.88 23.73
CA PRO A 315 1.24 4.81 23.42
C PRO A 315 0.59 4.42 22.10
N ASP A 316 -0.68 4.79 21.93
CA ASP A 316 -1.35 4.74 20.64
C ASP A 316 -0.80 5.86 19.73
N ILE A 317 -0.66 5.57 18.45
CA ILE A 317 -0.17 6.54 17.45
C ILE A 317 -1.05 7.80 17.35
N HIS A 318 -2.32 7.70 17.73
CA HIS A 318 -3.26 8.82 17.82
C HIS A 318 -3.23 9.54 19.17
N GLY A 319 -2.46 9.06 20.14
CA GLY A 319 -2.22 9.72 21.43
C GLY A 319 -3.35 9.59 22.46
N PHE A 320 -4.37 8.77 22.21
CA PHE A 320 -5.54 8.67 23.10
C PHE A 320 -5.35 7.70 24.27
N ASN A 321 -4.55 6.66 24.11
CA ASN A 321 -4.35 5.63 25.12
C ASN A 321 -2.90 5.19 25.19
N ILE A 322 -2.50 4.74 26.38
CA ILE A 322 -1.23 4.05 26.61
C ILE A 322 -1.59 2.62 27.01
N GLY A 323 -0.96 1.64 26.37
CA GLY A 323 -1.10 0.24 26.72
C GLY A 323 -0.49 -0.10 28.07
N ASP A 324 -0.57 -1.35 28.43
CA ASP A 324 -0.05 -1.88 29.69
C ASP A 324 1.25 -2.68 29.44
N GLU A 325 2.08 -2.78 30.46
CA GLU A 325 3.17 -3.74 30.44
C GLU A 325 2.72 -5.03 31.10
N LEU A 326 2.90 -6.14 30.39
CA LEU A 326 2.57 -7.49 30.79
C LEU A 326 3.85 -8.20 31.23
N VAL A 327 4.04 -8.34 32.53
CA VAL A 327 5.20 -8.99 33.09
C VAL A 327 4.91 -10.46 33.30
N LYS A 328 5.51 -11.31 32.50
CA LYS A 328 5.40 -12.76 32.59
C LYS A 328 6.52 -13.29 33.51
N ILE A 329 6.15 -13.97 34.56
CA ILE A 329 7.08 -14.54 35.52
C ILE A 329 7.59 -15.88 35.04
N ILE A 330 8.91 -16.06 35.13
CA ILE A 330 9.58 -17.34 34.93
C ILE A 330 10.22 -17.73 36.26
N VAL A 331 9.73 -18.79 36.91
CA VAL A 331 10.31 -19.26 38.14
C VAL A 331 11.55 -20.09 37.84
N GLU A 332 12.70 -19.64 38.34
CA GLU A 332 13.97 -20.29 38.15
C GLU A 332 14.35 -21.17 39.36
N THR A 333 14.68 -22.42 39.07
CA THR A 333 15.19 -23.35 40.08
C THR A 333 16.71 -23.22 40.17
N PRO A 334 17.30 -23.09 41.37
CA PRO A 334 18.72 -22.93 41.52
C PRO A 334 19.49 -24.17 41.04
N ALA A 335 20.42 -23.96 40.11
CA ALA A 335 21.22 -25.04 39.53
C ALA A 335 22.42 -25.48 40.44
N LYS A 336 22.90 -24.58 41.29
CA LYS A 336 24.05 -24.83 42.18
C LYS A 336 23.62 -24.55 43.60
N LEU A 337 23.69 -25.56 44.43
CA LEU A 337 23.37 -25.51 45.87
C LEU A 337 24.62 -25.80 46.70
N ASN A 338 24.82 -24.99 47.74
CA ASN A 338 25.78 -25.38 48.77
C ASN A 338 25.18 -26.43 49.73
N THR A 339 26.02 -27.04 50.58
CA THR A 339 25.60 -28.11 51.51
C THR A 339 24.39 -27.70 52.36
N ARG A 340 24.44 -26.51 52.97
CA ARG A 340 23.37 -26.02 53.82
C ARG A 340 22.05 -25.75 53.07
N GLN A 341 22.14 -25.24 51.87
CA GLN A 341 20.95 -25.02 51.03
C GLN A 341 20.29 -26.37 50.63
N ARG A 342 21.10 -27.37 50.36
CA ARG A 342 20.62 -28.73 50.07
C ARG A 342 19.89 -29.32 51.28
N GLU A 343 20.49 -29.27 52.46
CA GLU A 343 19.87 -29.73 53.69
C GLU A 343 18.52 -29.08 53.97
N LEU A 344 18.44 -27.75 53.79
CA LEU A 344 17.19 -26.99 53.98
C LEU A 344 16.09 -27.39 52.97
N LEU A 345 16.47 -27.64 51.72
CA LEU A 345 15.52 -28.12 50.73
C LEU A 345 15.07 -29.56 50.96
N GLU A 346 15.95 -30.44 51.43
CA GLU A 346 15.62 -31.81 51.82
C GLU A 346 14.68 -31.82 53.04
N GLU A 347 14.91 -30.93 54.01
CA GLU A 347 14.04 -30.72 55.15
C GLU A 347 12.67 -30.21 54.71
N PHE A 348 12.65 -29.17 53.84
CA PHE A 348 11.43 -28.63 53.28
C PHE A 348 10.62 -29.74 52.53
N ALA A 349 11.27 -30.56 51.70
CA ALA A 349 10.62 -31.66 51.00
C ALA A 349 10.01 -32.70 51.93
N ARG A 350 10.70 -32.97 53.10
CA ARG A 350 10.22 -33.92 54.11
C ARG A 350 8.95 -33.41 54.83
N ILE A 351 8.92 -32.11 55.13
CA ILE A 351 7.80 -31.47 55.85
C ILE A 351 6.60 -31.18 54.92
N SER A 352 6.85 -30.95 53.62
CA SER A 352 5.88 -30.38 52.71
C SER A 352 4.68 -31.29 52.39
N GLY A 353 4.80 -32.59 52.45
CA GLY A 353 3.72 -33.50 52.07
C GLY A 353 3.18 -33.24 50.63
N GLU A 354 2.01 -33.80 50.31
CA GLU A 354 1.40 -33.67 49.00
C GLU A 354 0.61 -32.34 48.80
N ASP A 355 0.22 -31.67 49.90
CA ASP A 355 -0.74 -30.54 49.84
C ASP A 355 -0.13 -29.19 49.39
N VAL A 356 1.19 -29.07 49.39
CA VAL A 356 1.91 -27.82 49.00
C VAL A 356 2.04 -27.64 47.48
N ASN A 357 1.73 -28.66 46.69
CA ASN A 357 1.89 -28.64 45.23
C ASN A 357 0.54 -28.83 44.52
N PRO A 358 -0.32 -27.81 44.39
CA PRO A 358 -1.68 -27.94 43.92
C PRO A 358 -1.77 -28.44 42.47
N MET A 359 -0.81 -28.13 41.60
CA MET A 359 -0.78 -28.64 40.24
C MET A 359 -0.47 -30.12 40.16
N GLY A 360 0.49 -30.59 40.99
CA GLY A 360 0.82 -32.02 41.08
C GLY A 360 -0.36 -32.83 41.59
N LYS A 361 -1.04 -32.36 42.64
CA LYS A 361 -2.23 -32.99 43.21
C LYS A 361 -3.33 -33.14 42.17
N SER A 362 -3.68 -32.03 41.48
CA SER A 362 -4.70 -32.04 40.41
C SER A 362 -4.33 -32.96 39.23
N PHE A 363 -3.05 -33.02 38.85
CA PHE A 363 -2.58 -33.90 37.79
C PHE A 363 -2.71 -35.38 38.20
N PHE A 364 -2.27 -35.75 39.39
CA PHE A 364 -2.34 -37.13 39.88
C PHE A 364 -3.78 -37.58 40.11
N GLU A 365 -4.69 -36.70 40.58
CA GLU A 365 -6.12 -36.99 40.64
C GLU A 365 -6.72 -37.25 39.28
N LYS A 366 -6.40 -36.43 38.28
CA LYS A 366 -6.85 -36.65 36.90
C LYS A 366 -6.28 -37.93 36.29
N ALA A 367 -5.00 -38.22 36.55
CA ALA A 367 -4.35 -39.43 36.07
C ALA A 367 -4.99 -40.69 36.70
N LYS A 368 -5.31 -40.64 38.01
CA LYS A 368 -6.01 -41.71 38.73
C LYS A 368 -7.38 -42.03 38.09
N ASN A 369 -8.11 -40.98 37.66
CA ASN A 369 -9.42 -41.12 37.03
C ASN A 369 -9.34 -41.63 35.57
N LEU A 370 -8.18 -41.61 34.97
CA LEU A 370 -7.93 -42.14 33.59
C LEU A 370 -7.56 -43.63 33.57
N PHE A 371 -6.96 -44.10 34.65
CA PHE A 371 -6.40 -45.49 34.75
C PHE A 371 -7.02 -46.32 35.85
N GLY A 372 -7.99 -45.77 36.62
CA GLY A 372 -8.69 -46.44 37.74
C GLY A 372 -10.11 -46.87 37.50
#